data_0c1fa80792163f617c4a9de8486d0301
#
_entry.id   0c1fa80792163f617c4a9de8486d0301
#
_cell.length_a   1.000
_cell.length_b   1.000
_cell.length_c   1.000
_cell.angle_alpha   90.00
_cell.angle_beta   90.00
_cell.angle_gamma   90.00
#
_symmetry.space_group_name_H-M   'P 1'
#
loop_
_entity.id
_entity.type
_entity.pdbx_description
1 polymer ?
#
loop_
_entity_poly.entity_id
_entity_poly.type
_entity_poly.pdbx_seq_one_letter_code
_entity_poly.pdbx_strand_id
1 'polypeptide(L)'
;MAEEQIQGERKEHQGAHFEEGTMRKHAAGGAAAKGNDRTARMGTGPIPKLVLEFAIPSIVGMLVNGAYNVIDSIFLGQAMGEIGLSVATAAMPLMTIFMALGMLIGNGGNALAALRLGEGNKQAAEKSLGNTVCLGIIIAVVVAIIACIPPCMEALLSLSSATPEIHDYTYSFIQIVAFGVIFQIIGMGVNNFIRTAGAPNRALLTMVIGTFSCIILNYLFVLVFGWGVVGSALATVLGQGVSCDCVLW
;
A
#
# COMPACT_ATOMS: atom_id res chain seq x y z
N MET A 1 30.75 42.39 25.72
CA MET A 1 29.35 42.58 25.25
C MET A 1 29.03 41.69 24.02
N ALA A 2 29.83 41.70 22.95
CA ALA A 2 29.53 40.84 21.77
C ALA A 2 29.75 39.33 22.00
N GLU A 3 30.74 38.93 22.78
CA GLU A 3 31.00 37.53 23.11
C GLU A 3 29.96 36.90 24.05
N GLU A 4 29.38 37.68 24.95
CA GLU A 4 28.32 37.18 25.84
C GLU A 4 26.99 36.95 25.10
N GLN A 5 26.68 37.76 24.08
CA GLN A 5 25.50 37.54 23.23
C GLN A 5 25.64 36.24 22.38
N ILE A 6 26.82 36.00 21.81
CA ILE A 6 27.07 34.76 21.01
C ILE A 6 27.03 33.50 21.88
N GLN A 7 27.48 33.57 23.14
CA GLN A 7 27.36 32.45 24.07
C GLN A 7 25.92 32.23 24.56
N GLY A 8 25.13 33.28 24.69
CA GLY A 8 23.68 33.18 24.99
C GLY A 8 22.90 32.44 23.89
N GLU A 9 23.06 32.87 22.63
CA GLU A 9 22.39 32.25 21.50
C GLU A 9 22.81 30.78 21.27
N ARG A 10 24.10 30.42 21.50
CA ARG A 10 24.53 29.04 21.44
C ARG A 10 23.90 28.15 22.52
N LYS A 11 23.68 28.65 23.72
CA LYS A 11 23.02 27.90 24.80
C LYS A 11 21.54 27.73 24.55
N GLU A 12 20.85 28.72 24.00
CA GLU A 12 19.44 28.59 23.59
C GLU A 12 19.26 27.59 22.45
N HIS A 13 20.10 27.62 21.41
CA HIS A 13 20.07 26.65 20.31
C HIS A 13 20.39 25.21 20.77
N GLN A 14 21.31 25.04 21.70
CA GLN A 14 21.60 23.71 22.26
C GLN A 14 20.48 23.22 23.18
N GLY A 15 19.83 24.08 23.93
CA GLY A 15 18.66 23.77 24.77
C GLY A 15 17.47 23.29 23.92
N ALA A 16 17.15 24.03 22.85
CA ALA A 16 16.06 23.67 21.94
C ALA A 16 16.27 22.33 21.25
N HIS A 17 17.49 22.03 20.77
CA HIS A 17 17.82 20.73 20.18
C HIS A 17 17.79 19.57 21.19
N PHE A 18 18.11 19.84 22.46
CA PHE A 18 18.05 18.82 23.51
C PHE A 18 16.61 18.50 23.93
N GLU A 19 15.72 19.49 24.01
CA GLU A 19 14.30 19.27 24.31
C GLU A 19 13.57 18.57 23.18
N GLU A 20 13.85 18.93 21.92
CA GLU A 20 13.26 18.27 20.74
C GLU A 20 13.71 16.81 20.63
N GLY A 21 14.98 16.53 20.93
CA GLY A 21 15.51 15.16 20.99
C GLY A 21 14.91 14.32 22.13
N THR A 22 14.60 14.96 23.26
CA THR A 22 14.00 14.29 24.42
C THR A 22 12.51 14.02 24.21
N MET A 23 11.77 14.95 23.61
CA MET A 23 10.36 14.74 23.22
C MET A 23 10.20 13.66 22.16
N ARG A 24 11.07 13.61 21.16
CA ARG A 24 11.09 12.51 20.16
C ARG A 24 11.40 11.15 20.80
N LYS A 25 12.34 11.09 21.76
CA LYS A 25 12.64 9.85 22.51
C LYS A 25 11.48 9.43 23.41
N HIS A 26 10.79 10.33 24.05
CA HIS A 26 9.60 10.01 24.86
C HIS A 26 8.41 9.58 24.01
N ALA A 27 8.19 10.21 22.85
CA ALA A 27 7.15 9.78 21.90
C ALA A 27 7.46 8.39 21.30
N ALA A 28 8.72 8.14 20.90
CA ALA A 28 9.16 6.84 20.41
C ALA A 28 9.15 5.76 21.51
N GLY A 29 9.52 6.10 22.75
CA GLY A 29 9.46 5.19 23.90
C GLY A 29 8.03 4.83 24.28
N GLY A 30 7.08 5.76 24.19
CA GLY A 30 5.66 5.50 24.46
C GLY A 30 4.99 4.64 23.38
N ALA A 31 5.38 4.79 22.12
CA ALA A 31 4.90 3.93 21.03
C ALA A 31 5.49 2.52 21.12
N ALA A 32 6.77 2.38 21.47
CA ALA A 32 7.45 1.10 21.67
C ALA A 32 6.90 0.34 22.89
N ALA A 33 6.60 1.04 23.99
CA ALA A 33 5.98 0.43 25.18
C ALA A 33 4.57 -0.08 24.90
N LYS A 34 3.73 0.68 24.17
CA LYS A 34 2.39 0.23 23.74
C LYS A 34 2.45 -0.95 22.76
N GLY A 35 3.46 -1.03 21.89
CA GLY A 35 3.67 -2.17 20.99
C GLY A 35 4.03 -3.44 21.76
N ASN A 36 4.87 -3.33 22.78
CA ASN A 36 5.28 -4.48 23.60
C ASN A 36 4.14 -5.05 24.44
N ASP A 37 3.25 -4.19 24.95
CA ASP A 37 2.06 -4.58 25.73
C ASP A 37 1.02 -5.31 24.86
N ARG A 38 0.88 -4.90 23.57
CA ARG A 38 -0.07 -5.53 22.64
C ARG A 38 0.43 -6.90 22.15
N THR A 39 1.73 -7.02 21.88
CA THR A 39 2.34 -8.31 21.51
C THR A 39 2.31 -9.31 22.68
N ALA A 40 2.53 -8.85 23.91
CA ALA A 40 2.38 -9.65 25.12
C ALA A 40 0.93 -10.11 25.36
N ARG A 41 -0.06 -9.30 25.01
CA ARG A 41 -1.49 -9.65 25.07
C ARG A 41 -1.88 -10.75 24.09
N MET A 42 -1.20 -10.87 22.95
CA MET A 42 -1.42 -11.96 21.99
C MET A 42 -1.08 -13.34 22.58
N GLY A 43 -0.13 -13.40 23.52
CA GLY A 43 0.27 -14.64 24.19
C GLY A 43 -0.57 -15.02 25.41
N THR A 44 -1.31 -14.08 26.01
CA THR A 44 -2.00 -14.29 27.32
C THR A 44 -3.50 -14.02 27.30
N GLY A 45 -4.04 -13.45 26.22
CA GLY A 45 -5.45 -13.09 26.11
C GLY A 45 -6.37 -14.26 25.76
N PRO A 46 -7.69 -14.17 26.07
CA PRO A 46 -8.66 -15.19 25.67
C PRO A 46 -8.75 -15.26 24.14
N ILE A 47 -8.45 -16.43 23.58
CA ILE A 47 -8.33 -16.71 22.15
C ILE A 47 -9.53 -16.18 21.32
N PRO A 48 -10.81 -16.39 21.74
CA PRO A 48 -11.94 -15.93 20.93
C PRO A 48 -12.00 -14.41 20.77
N LYS A 49 -11.64 -13.66 21.81
CA LYS A 49 -11.65 -12.20 21.79
C LYS A 49 -10.52 -11.66 20.89
N LEU A 50 -9.36 -12.31 20.93
CA LEU A 50 -8.22 -11.96 20.09
C LEU A 50 -8.53 -12.21 18.61
N VAL A 51 -9.13 -13.37 18.29
CA VAL A 51 -9.54 -13.71 16.91
C VAL A 51 -10.52 -12.67 16.37
N LEU A 52 -11.54 -12.28 17.15
CA LEU A 52 -12.50 -11.25 16.73
C LEU A 52 -11.85 -9.89 16.54
N GLU A 53 -10.93 -9.49 17.41
CA GLU A 53 -10.24 -8.19 17.34
C GLU A 53 -9.40 -8.05 16.06
N PHE A 54 -8.85 -9.17 15.54
CA PHE A 54 -8.09 -9.18 14.30
C PHE A 54 -8.94 -9.50 13.05
N ALA A 55 -9.95 -10.37 13.20
CA ALA A 55 -10.79 -10.80 12.09
C ALA A 55 -11.72 -9.66 11.61
N ILE A 56 -12.35 -8.92 12.52
CA ILE A 56 -13.30 -7.86 12.15
C ILE A 56 -12.64 -6.79 11.29
N PRO A 57 -11.50 -6.16 11.67
CA PRO A 57 -10.85 -5.17 10.80
C PRO A 57 -10.38 -5.76 9.46
N SER A 58 -9.98 -7.04 9.45
CA SER A 58 -9.55 -7.69 8.21
C SER A 58 -10.71 -7.94 7.26
N ILE A 59 -11.85 -8.42 7.77
CA ILE A 59 -13.07 -8.64 6.98
C ILE A 59 -13.60 -7.31 6.44
N VAL A 60 -13.67 -6.27 7.29
CA VAL A 60 -14.11 -4.94 6.86
C VAL A 60 -13.16 -4.38 5.78
N GLY A 61 -11.84 -4.55 5.94
CA GLY A 61 -10.88 -4.14 4.92
C GLY A 61 -11.07 -4.86 3.58
N MET A 62 -11.35 -6.18 3.60
CA MET A 62 -11.66 -6.95 2.39
C MET A 62 -12.96 -6.49 1.73
N LEU A 63 -14.01 -6.21 2.53
CA LEU A 63 -15.27 -5.68 2.01
C LEU A 63 -15.10 -4.30 1.38
N VAL A 64 -14.34 -3.42 2.00
CA VAL A 64 -14.01 -2.09 1.45
C VAL A 64 -13.26 -2.21 0.14
N ASN A 65 -12.28 -3.11 0.06
CA ASN A 65 -11.56 -3.38 -1.19
C ASN A 65 -12.44 -3.97 -2.28
N GLY A 66 -13.34 -4.90 -1.92
CA GLY A 66 -14.32 -5.46 -2.85
C GLY A 66 -15.29 -4.40 -3.38
N ALA A 67 -15.79 -3.54 -2.49
CA ALA A 67 -16.67 -2.42 -2.87
C ALA A 67 -15.97 -1.44 -3.82
N TYR A 68 -14.68 -1.16 -3.60
CA TYR A 68 -13.87 -0.33 -4.50
C TYR A 68 -13.86 -0.88 -5.93
N ASN A 69 -13.62 -2.19 -6.13
CA ASN A 69 -13.61 -2.80 -7.47
C ASN A 69 -14.97 -2.64 -8.18
N VAL A 70 -16.07 -2.76 -7.44
CA VAL A 70 -17.42 -2.56 -8.01
C VAL A 70 -17.62 -1.09 -8.40
N ILE A 71 -17.22 -0.16 -7.54
CA ILE A 71 -17.34 1.28 -7.78
C ILE A 71 -16.49 1.70 -9.00
N ASP A 72 -15.25 1.20 -9.11
CA ASP A 72 -14.39 1.46 -10.27
C ASP A 72 -15.01 0.98 -11.57
N SER A 73 -15.59 -0.22 -11.58
CA SER A 73 -16.30 -0.76 -12.74
C SER A 73 -17.54 0.08 -13.11
N ILE A 74 -18.25 0.63 -12.13
CA ILE A 74 -19.38 1.53 -12.35
C ILE A 74 -18.93 2.84 -13.02
N PHE A 75 -17.84 3.44 -12.53
CA PHE A 75 -17.30 4.67 -13.12
C PHE A 75 -16.85 4.46 -14.57
N LEU A 76 -16.14 3.36 -14.85
CA LEU A 76 -15.72 3.01 -16.20
C LEU A 76 -16.93 2.74 -17.12
N GLY A 77 -17.93 2.02 -16.62
CA GLY A 77 -19.16 1.75 -17.35
C GLY A 77 -19.97 3.03 -17.66
N GLN A 78 -20.03 3.98 -16.73
CA GLN A 78 -20.70 5.27 -16.95
C GLN A 78 -19.95 6.19 -17.94
N ALA A 79 -18.62 6.18 -17.90
CA ALA A 79 -17.82 7.06 -18.73
C ALA A 79 -17.66 6.56 -20.17
N MET A 80 -17.54 5.25 -20.40
CA MET A 80 -17.21 4.65 -21.69
C MET A 80 -18.19 3.54 -22.12
N GLY A 81 -19.23 3.27 -21.36
CA GLY A 81 -20.20 2.24 -21.67
C GLY A 81 -19.60 0.83 -21.72
N GLU A 82 -19.99 0.06 -22.73
CA GLU A 82 -19.53 -1.34 -22.92
C GLU A 82 -18.03 -1.45 -23.13
N ILE A 83 -17.40 -0.47 -23.76
CA ILE A 83 -15.94 -0.45 -24.01
C ILE A 83 -15.17 -0.40 -22.68
N GLY A 84 -15.55 0.49 -21.77
CA GLY A 84 -14.88 0.63 -20.47
C GLY A 84 -15.00 -0.64 -19.64
N LEU A 85 -16.17 -1.27 -19.63
CA LEU A 85 -16.40 -2.51 -18.90
C LEU A 85 -15.62 -3.69 -19.51
N SER A 86 -15.54 -3.73 -20.84
CA SER A 86 -14.76 -4.73 -21.58
C SER A 86 -13.26 -4.62 -21.30
N VAL A 87 -12.73 -3.39 -21.24
CA VAL A 87 -11.32 -3.14 -20.87
C VAL A 87 -11.04 -3.59 -19.44
N ALA A 88 -11.91 -3.25 -18.48
CA ALA A 88 -11.74 -3.68 -17.09
C ALA A 88 -11.72 -5.21 -16.98
N THR A 89 -12.61 -5.89 -17.71
CA THR A 89 -12.68 -7.36 -17.71
C THR A 89 -11.46 -7.98 -18.39
N ALA A 90 -11.02 -7.44 -19.53
CA ALA A 90 -9.83 -7.91 -20.24
C ALA A 90 -8.53 -7.71 -19.42
N ALA A 91 -8.46 -6.66 -18.60
CA ALA A 91 -7.31 -6.40 -17.74
C ALA A 91 -7.25 -7.31 -16.49
N MET A 92 -8.38 -7.93 -16.08
CA MET A 92 -8.45 -8.73 -14.84
C MET A 92 -7.39 -9.84 -14.71
N PRO A 93 -7.05 -10.64 -15.71
CA PRO A 93 -6.03 -11.67 -15.57
C PRO A 93 -4.66 -11.10 -15.19
N LEU A 94 -4.27 -9.99 -15.82
CA LEU A 94 -3.00 -9.32 -15.56
C LEU A 94 -2.99 -8.63 -14.18
N MET A 95 -4.10 -7.99 -13.80
CA MET A 95 -4.28 -7.45 -12.45
C MET A 95 -4.15 -8.53 -11.38
N THR A 96 -4.69 -9.72 -11.65
CA THR A 96 -4.58 -10.87 -10.74
C THR A 96 -3.13 -11.34 -10.60
N ILE A 97 -2.35 -11.33 -11.68
CA ILE A 97 -0.92 -11.65 -11.64
C ILE A 97 -0.16 -10.61 -10.80
N PHE A 98 -0.41 -9.32 -11.00
CA PHE A 98 0.23 -8.26 -10.21
C PHE A 98 -0.14 -8.37 -8.73
N MET A 99 -1.40 -8.67 -8.42
CA MET A 99 -1.88 -8.92 -7.06
C MET A 99 -1.21 -10.16 -6.45
N ALA A 100 -1.07 -11.24 -7.21
CA ALA A 100 -0.41 -12.46 -6.76
C ALA A 100 1.07 -12.24 -6.43
N LEU A 101 1.79 -11.46 -7.24
CA LEU A 101 3.17 -11.05 -6.96
C LEU A 101 3.25 -10.23 -5.67
N GLY A 102 2.35 -9.28 -5.48
CA GLY A 102 2.26 -8.47 -4.25
C GLY A 102 1.98 -9.33 -3.02
N MET A 103 1.05 -10.29 -3.14
CA MET A 103 0.74 -11.23 -2.06
C MET A 103 1.92 -12.17 -1.76
N LEU A 104 2.59 -12.69 -2.75
CA LEU A 104 3.74 -13.58 -2.58
C LEU A 104 4.84 -12.91 -1.76
N ILE A 105 5.21 -11.69 -2.14
CA ILE A 105 6.27 -10.92 -1.49
C ILE A 105 5.81 -10.44 -0.12
N GLY A 106 4.64 -9.82 -0.06
CA GLY A 106 4.08 -9.24 1.15
C GLY A 106 3.80 -10.28 2.23
N ASN A 107 3.13 -11.38 1.89
CA ASN A 107 2.82 -12.43 2.85
C ASN A 107 4.05 -13.25 3.23
N GLY A 108 4.94 -13.54 2.26
CA GLY A 108 6.19 -14.27 2.53
C GLY A 108 7.09 -13.53 3.50
N GLY A 109 7.33 -12.24 3.25
CA GLY A 109 8.11 -11.39 4.13
C GLY A 109 7.46 -11.17 5.50
N ASN A 110 6.13 -11.01 5.52
CA ASN A 110 5.37 -10.88 6.76
C ASN A 110 5.43 -12.15 7.62
N ALA A 111 5.35 -13.34 7.02
CA ALA A 111 5.46 -14.60 7.75
C ALA A 111 6.81 -14.73 8.46
N LEU A 112 7.90 -14.37 7.77
CA LEU A 112 9.24 -14.37 8.36
C LEU A 112 9.37 -13.32 9.47
N ALA A 113 8.84 -12.12 9.26
CA ALA A 113 8.85 -11.05 10.25
C ALA A 113 8.03 -11.44 11.51
N ALA A 114 6.87 -12.09 11.33
CA ALA A 114 6.05 -12.60 12.41
C ALA A 114 6.80 -13.64 13.27
N LEU A 115 7.51 -14.57 12.63
CA LEU A 115 8.32 -15.57 13.30
C LEU A 115 9.40 -14.92 14.16
N ARG A 116 10.16 -13.97 13.59
CA ARG A 116 11.20 -13.22 14.30
C ARG A 116 10.66 -12.38 15.45
N LEU A 117 9.48 -11.82 15.27
CA LEU A 117 8.78 -11.09 16.33
C LEU A 117 8.36 -12.02 17.48
N GLY A 118 7.90 -13.23 17.15
CA GLY A 118 7.57 -14.29 18.13
C GLY A 118 8.79 -14.79 18.90
N GLU A 119 9.97 -14.83 18.28
CA GLU A 119 11.26 -15.12 18.92
C GLU A 119 11.76 -13.96 19.81
N GLY A 120 11.06 -12.83 19.87
CA GLY A 120 11.46 -11.62 20.60
C GLY A 120 12.55 -10.80 19.89
N ASN A 121 12.95 -11.18 18.69
CA ASN A 121 14.02 -10.53 17.94
C ASN A 121 13.46 -9.45 16.99
N LYS A 122 13.18 -8.27 17.56
CA LYS A 122 12.63 -7.12 16.82
C LYS A 122 13.56 -6.65 15.69
N GLN A 123 14.86 -6.66 15.92
CA GLN A 123 15.84 -6.22 14.92
C GLN A 123 15.84 -7.14 13.68
N ALA A 124 15.69 -8.45 13.87
CA ALA A 124 15.56 -9.38 12.76
C ALA A 124 14.22 -9.22 12.03
N ALA A 125 13.13 -8.90 12.74
CA ALA A 125 11.83 -8.61 12.13
C ALA A 125 11.88 -7.33 11.27
N GLU A 126 12.51 -6.26 11.73
CA GLU A 126 12.71 -5.02 10.97
C GLU A 126 13.57 -5.25 9.72
N LYS A 127 14.65 -6.04 9.83
CA LYS A 127 15.45 -6.44 8.66
C LYS A 127 14.65 -7.26 7.66
N SER A 128 13.76 -8.13 8.13
CA SER A 128 12.87 -8.91 7.27
C SER A 128 11.93 -8.01 6.48
N LEU A 129 11.36 -6.99 7.14
CA LEU A 129 10.53 -5.98 6.48
C LEU A 129 11.32 -5.20 5.43
N GLY A 130 12.52 -4.70 5.77
CA GLY A 130 13.40 -3.99 4.84
C GLY A 130 13.74 -4.83 3.61
N ASN A 131 14.08 -6.12 3.80
CA ASN A 131 14.34 -7.04 2.70
C ASN A 131 13.09 -7.28 1.82
N THR A 132 11.92 -7.38 2.44
CA THR A 132 10.64 -7.53 1.72
C THR A 132 10.35 -6.32 0.83
N VAL A 133 10.54 -5.11 1.37
CA VAL A 133 10.37 -3.87 0.61
C VAL A 133 11.40 -3.78 -0.53
N CYS A 134 12.67 -4.09 -0.26
CA CYS A 134 13.73 -4.09 -1.27
C CYS A 134 13.43 -5.08 -2.42
N LEU A 135 13.06 -6.32 -2.06
CA LEU A 135 12.65 -7.34 -3.05
C LEU A 135 11.41 -6.89 -3.84
N GLY A 136 10.45 -6.27 -3.15
CA GLY A 136 9.26 -5.72 -3.78
C GLY A 136 9.57 -4.64 -4.80
N ILE A 137 10.50 -3.73 -4.48
CA ILE A 137 10.96 -2.69 -5.42
C ILE A 137 11.65 -3.33 -6.64
N ILE A 138 12.52 -4.30 -6.43
CA ILE A 138 13.22 -4.99 -7.53
C ILE A 138 12.20 -5.63 -8.49
N ILE A 139 11.21 -6.35 -7.95
CA ILE A 139 10.19 -7.02 -8.78
C ILE A 139 9.29 -5.99 -9.47
N ALA A 140 8.91 -4.91 -8.79
CA ALA A 140 8.12 -3.84 -9.39
C ALA A 140 8.86 -3.15 -10.55
N VAL A 141 10.17 -2.91 -10.40
CA VAL A 141 11.02 -2.37 -11.46
C VAL A 141 11.11 -3.34 -12.65
N VAL A 142 11.27 -4.64 -12.39
CA VAL A 142 11.27 -5.67 -13.45
C VAL A 142 9.94 -5.68 -14.20
N VAL A 143 8.80 -5.64 -13.49
CA VAL A 143 7.46 -5.56 -14.09
C VAL A 143 7.31 -4.29 -14.94
N ALA A 144 7.75 -3.14 -14.44
CA ALA A 144 7.71 -1.88 -15.17
C ALA A 144 8.58 -1.93 -16.45
N ILE A 145 9.78 -2.53 -16.38
CA ILE A 145 10.64 -2.71 -17.56
C ILE A 145 9.96 -3.63 -18.58
N ILE A 146 9.38 -4.75 -18.15
CA ILE A 146 8.63 -5.67 -19.02
C ILE A 146 7.48 -4.94 -19.72
N ALA A 147 6.75 -4.10 -18.98
CA ALA A 147 5.65 -3.30 -19.54
C ALA A 147 6.11 -2.20 -20.53
N CYS A 148 7.38 -1.79 -20.46
CA CYS A 148 7.95 -0.84 -21.43
C CYS A 148 8.41 -1.50 -22.73
N ILE A 149 8.60 -2.82 -22.77
CA ILE A 149 9.07 -3.54 -23.95
C ILE A 149 7.85 -4.00 -24.76
N PRO A 150 7.60 -3.42 -25.98
CA PRO A 150 6.38 -3.71 -26.75
C PRO A 150 6.12 -5.21 -26.96
N PRO A 151 7.08 -6.04 -27.44
CA PRO A 151 6.81 -7.46 -27.65
C PRO A 151 6.47 -8.24 -26.36
N CYS A 152 7.01 -7.82 -25.21
CA CYS A 152 6.66 -8.44 -23.92
C CYS A 152 5.26 -8.02 -23.49
N MET A 153 4.89 -6.77 -23.73
CA MET A 153 3.57 -6.26 -23.41
C MET A 153 2.49 -6.91 -24.28
N GLU A 154 2.74 -7.11 -25.56
CA GLU A 154 1.83 -7.84 -26.43
C GLU A 154 1.68 -9.33 -26.03
N ALA A 155 2.76 -9.97 -25.60
CA ALA A 155 2.70 -11.31 -25.04
C ALA A 155 1.85 -11.36 -23.75
N LEU A 156 1.94 -10.34 -22.90
CA LEU A 156 1.07 -10.19 -21.74
C LEU A 156 -0.39 -9.95 -22.14
N LEU A 157 -0.64 -9.10 -23.14
CA LEU A 157 -1.99 -8.85 -23.65
C LEU A 157 -2.60 -10.09 -24.29
N SER A 158 -1.80 -10.97 -24.85
CA SER A 158 -2.32 -12.24 -25.40
C SER A 158 -2.93 -13.15 -24.32
N LEU A 159 -2.55 -12.98 -23.06
CA LEU A 159 -3.18 -13.63 -21.90
C LEU A 159 -4.50 -12.97 -21.50
N SER A 160 -4.71 -11.72 -21.92
CA SER A 160 -5.98 -11.02 -21.74
C SER A 160 -6.85 -11.27 -22.96
N SER A 161 -8.15 -11.48 -22.76
CA SER A 161 -9.10 -11.67 -23.86
C SER A 161 -9.44 -10.34 -24.55
N ALA A 162 -8.44 -9.49 -24.81
CA ALA A 162 -8.64 -8.19 -25.44
C ALA A 162 -8.96 -8.37 -26.92
N THR A 163 -10.14 -7.90 -27.34
CA THR A 163 -10.51 -7.81 -28.77
C THR A 163 -9.75 -6.66 -29.43
N PRO A 164 -9.60 -6.68 -30.79
CA PRO A 164 -8.90 -5.59 -31.49
C PRO A 164 -9.44 -4.18 -31.19
N GLU A 165 -10.73 -4.08 -30.87
CA GLU A 165 -11.39 -2.79 -30.58
C GLU A 165 -10.97 -2.17 -29.23
N ILE A 166 -10.63 -3.00 -28.26
CA ILE A 166 -10.25 -2.55 -26.90
C ILE A 166 -8.75 -2.68 -26.65
N HIS A 167 -7.98 -3.16 -27.62
CA HIS A 167 -6.55 -3.47 -27.49
C HIS A 167 -5.76 -2.24 -26.99
N ASP A 168 -5.88 -1.10 -27.63
CA ASP A 168 -5.11 0.11 -27.32
C ASP A 168 -5.48 0.68 -25.93
N TYR A 169 -6.76 0.60 -25.57
CA TYR A 169 -7.21 1.01 -24.25
C TYR A 169 -6.68 0.09 -23.16
N THR A 170 -6.73 -1.24 -23.39
CA THR A 170 -6.21 -2.24 -22.46
C THR A 170 -4.70 -2.13 -22.32
N TYR A 171 -3.98 -1.90 -23.42
CA TYR A 171 -2.54 -1.66 -23.43
C TYR A 171 -2.17 -0.48 -22.53
N SER A 172 -2.80 0.69 -22.75
CA SER A 172 -2.54 1.91 -21.98
C SER A 172 -2.87 1.72 -20.50
N PHE A 173 -3.98 1.05 -20.20
CA PHE A 173 -4.41 0.76 -18.82
C PHE A 173 -3.36 -0.09 -18.08
N ILE A 174 -2.97 -1.22 -18.67
CA ILE A 174 -2.02 -2.15 -18.06
C ILE A 174 -0.64 -1.51 -17.91
N GLN A 175 -0.20 -0.72 -18.90
CA GLN A 175 1.08 -0.02 -18.83
C GLN A 175 1.13 0.95 -17.65
N ILE A 176 0.09 1.78 -17.45
CA ILE A 176 0.01 2.71 -16.32
C ILE A 176 -0.01 1.95 -15.00
N VAL A 177 -0.82 0.89 -14.91
CA VAL A 177 -0.94 0.10 -13.68
C VAL A 177 0.36 -0.64 -13.37
N ALA A 178 1.09 -1.13 -14.38
CA ALA A 178 2.38 -1.78 -14.17
C ALA A 178 3.40 -0.86 -13.46
N PHE A 179 3.38 0.45 -13.76
CA PHE A 179 4.17 1.43 -12.97
C PHE A 179 3.65 1.57 -11.53
N GLY A 180 2.33 1.39 -11.32
CA GLY A 180 1.71 1.44 -10.00
C GLY A 180 1.95 0.21 -9.13
N VAL A 181 2.40 -0.90 -9.70
CA VAL A 181 2.68 -2.16 -8.98
C VAL A 181 3.64 -1.95 -7.80
N ILE A 182 4.56 -1.00 -7.90
CA ILE A 182 5.48 -0.66 -6.81
C ILE A 182 4.73 -0.22 -5.54
N PHE A 183 3.75 0.67 -5.68
CA PHE A 183 2.93 1.13 -4.55
C PHE A 183 2.06 0.01 -3.99
N GLN A 184 1.53 -0.84 -4.87
CA GLN A 184 0.73 -2.00 -4.50
C GLN A 184 1.53 -3.00 -3.66
N ILE A 185 2.72 -3.40 -4.10
CA ILE A 185 3.57 -4.37 -3.39
C ILE A 185 4.01 -3.82 -2.03
N ILE A 186 4.49 -2.58 -1.99
CA ILE A 186 4.93 -1.95 -0.74
C ILE A 186 3.75 -1.77 0.20
N GLY A 187 2.63 -1.22 -0.28
CA GLY A 187 1.42 -1.01 0.50
C GLY A 187 0.88 -2.29 1.12
N MET A 188 0.78 -3.38 0.35
CA MET A 188 0.34 -4.68 0.86
C MET A 188 1.32 -5.27 1.88
N GLY A 189 2.63 -5.23 1.59
CA GLY A 189 3.65 -5.78 2.47
C GLY A 189 3.66 -5.09 3.83
N VAL A 190 3.73 -3.77 3.84
CA VAL A 190 3.77 -2.97 5.08
C VAL A 190 2.45 -3.03 5.82
N ASN A 191 1.30 -3.01 5.12
CA ASN A 191 -0.02 -3.16 5.76
C ASN A 191 -0.16 -4.49 6.51
N ASN A 192 0.28 -5.59 5.90
CA ASN A 192 0.28 -6.91 6.56
C ASN A 192 1.21 -6.92 7.77
N PHE A 193 2.36 -6.28 7.69
CA PHE A 193 3.30 -6.15 8.80
C PHE A 193 2.70 -5.36 9.97
N ILE A 194 1.98 -4.26 9.71
CA ILE A 194 1.27 -3.48 10.75
C ILE A 194 0.25 -4.35 11.49
N ARG A 195 -0.48 -5.22 10.78
CA ARG A 195 -1.42 -6.18 11.39
C ARG A 195 -0.69 -7.15 12.30
N THR A 196 0.41 -7.74 11.83
CA THR A 196 1.22 -8.70 12.59
C THR A 196 1.89 -8.04 13.80
N ALA A 197 2.27 -6.77 13.71
CA ALA A 197 2.79 -5.98 14.83
C ALA A 197 1.71 -5.60 15.87
N GLY A 198 0.46 -6.07 15.71
CA GLY A 198 -0.62 -5.89 16.70
C GLY A 198 -1.41 -4.59 16.56
N ALA A 199 -1.40 -3.97 15.38
CA ALA A 199 -2.15 -2.73 15.13
C ALA A 199 -3.16 -2.87 13.96
N PRO A 200 -4.11 -3.86 13.98
CA PRO A 200 -5.01 -4.12 12.86
C PRO A 200 -5.91 -2.92 12.52
N ASN A 201 -6.28 -2.12 13.50
CA ASN A 201 -7.10 -0.92 13.28
C ASN A 201 -6.35 0.17 12.50
N ARG A 202 -5.03 0.29 12.66
CA ARG A 202 -4.23 1.21 11.85
C ARG A 202 -4.14 0.72 10.40
N ALA A 203 -3.92 -0.58 10.21
CA ALA A 203 -3.93 -1.19 8.90
C ALA A 203 -5.28 -1.03 8.18
N LEU A 204 -6.40 -1.15 8.90
CA LEU A 204 -7.73 -0.85 8.35
C LEU A 204 -7.86 0.62 7.95
N LEU A 205 -7.42 1.55 8.81
CA LEU A 205 -7.53 2.98 8.55
C LEU A 205 -6.77 3.38 7.27
N THR A 206 -5.55 2.87 7.07
CA THR A 206 -4.78 3.15 5.84
C THR A 206 -5.46 2.58 4.59
N MET A 207 -6.07 1.39 4.67
CA MET A 207 -6.87 0.83 3.57
C MET A 207 -8.08 1.69 3.25
N VAL A 208 -8.82 2.14 4.26
CA VAL A 208 -10.00 3.00 4.09
C VAL A 208 -9.60 4.33 3.45
N ILE A 209 -8.55 4.99 3.93
CA ILE A 209 -8.05 6.24 3.36
C ILE A 209 -7.65 6.04 1.88
N GLY A 210 -6.89 4.98 1.58
CA GLY A 210 -6.51 4.65 0.21
C GLY A 210 -7.70 4.42 -0.70
N THR A 211 -8.70 3.66 -0.24
CA THR A 211 -9.93 3.40 -1.00
C THR A 211 -10.74 4.67 -1.27
N PHE A 212 -10.94 5.51 -0.26
CA PHE A 212 -11.63 6.80 -0.43
C PHE A 212 -10.88 7.72 -1.40
N SER A 213 -9.55 7.77 -1.30
CA SER A 213 -8.71 8.53 -2.23
C SER A 213 -8.86 8.02 -3.66
N CYS A 214 -8.85 6.69 -3.87
CA CYS A 214 -9.11 6.09 -5.18
C CYS A 214 -10.49 6.47 -5.73
N ILE A 215 -11.55 6.43 -4.92
CA ILE A 215 -12.91 6.77 -5.35
C ILE A 215 -12.98 8.25 -5.77
N ILE A 216 -12.41 9.15 -4.97
CA ILE A 216 -12.40 10.59 -5.28
C ILE A 216 -11.61 10.86 -6.57
N LEU A 217 -10.43 10.24 -6.72
CA LEU A 217 -9.61 10.38 -7.92
C LEU A 217 -10.27 9.78 -9.16
N ASN A 218 -10.95 8.63 -9.03
CA ASN A 218 -11.72 8.04 -10.11
C ASN A 218 -12.87 8.97 -10.55
N TYR A 219 -13.64 9.50 -9.61
CA TYR A 219 -14.66 10.48 -9.92
C TYR A 219 -14.09 11.68 -10.69
N LEU A 220 -12.97 12.22 -10.23
CA LEU A 220 -12.36 13.40 -10.83
C LEU A 220 -11.79 13.10 -12.23
N PHE A 221 -11.00 12.03 -12.38
CA PHE A 221 -10.29 11.75 -13.64
C PHE A 221 -11.19 11.12 -14.70
N VAL A 222 -12.12 10.25 -14.28
CA VAL A 222 -13.00 9.52 -15.20
C VAL A 222 -14.21 10.36 -15.59
N LEU A 223 -14.92 10.98 -14.63
CA LEU A 223 -16.17 11.69 -14.91
C LEU A 223 -15.96 13.18 -15.14
N VAL A 224 -15.12 13.88 -14.35
CA VAL A 224 -14.94 15.33 -14.47
C VAL A 224 -14.00 15.67 -15.63
N PHE A 225 -12.84 15.01 -15.70
CA PHE A 225 -11.86 15.26 -16.76
C PHE A 225 -12.11 14.45 -18.03
N GLY A 226 -12.94 13.42 -17.97
CA GLY A 226 -13.30 12.60 -19.13
C GLY A 226 -12.14 11.77 -19.70
N TRP A 227 -11.12 11.44 -18.87
CA TRP A 227 -9.96 10.67 -19.33
C TRP A 227 -10.24 9.16 -19.49
N GLY A 228 -11.47 8.73 -19.22
CA GLY A 228 -11.91 7.34 -19.42
C GLY A 228 -11.00 6.33 -18.73
N VAL A 229 -10.54 5.33 -19.50
CA VAL A 229 -9.70 4.20 -19.00
C VAL A 229 -8.37 4.68 -18.41
N VAL A 230 -7.72 5.66 -19.05
CA VAL A 230 -6.45 6.23 -18.57
C VAL A 230 -6.66 6.93 -17.22
N GLY A 231 -7.79 7.61 -17.06
CA GLY A 231 -8.17 8.26 -15.80
C GLY A 231 -8.33 7.26 -14.66
N SER A 232 -9.00 6.13 -14.90
CA SER A 232 -9.16 5.08 -13.91
C SER A 232 -7.82 4.42 -13.54
N ALA A 233 -6.96 4.13 -14.53
CA ALA A 233 -5.63 3.61 -14.26
C ALA A 233 -4.80 4.55 -13.37
N LEU A 234 -4.79 5.85 -13.68
CA LEU A 234 -4.09 6.86 -12.89
C LEU A 234 -4.69 7.01 -11.48
N ALA A 235 -6.02 7.02 -11.36
CA ALA A 235 -6.69 7.09 -10.06
C ALA A 235 -6.31 5.90 -9.17
N THR A 236 -6.25 4.70 -9.75
CA THR A 236 -5.83 3.48 -9.04
C THR A 236 -4.39 3.60 -8.54
N VAL A 237 -3.45 4.01 -9.42
CA VAL A 237 -2.04 4.15 -9.06
C VAL A 237 -1.83 5.22 -7.99
N LEU A 238 -2.42 6.39 -8.15
CA LEU A 238 -2.30 7.48 -7.18
C LEU A 238 -2.97 7.14 -5.84
N GLY A 239 -4.12 6.49 -5.87
CA GLY A 239 -4.80 6.05 -4.65
C GLY A 239 -4.00 4.98 -3.88
N GLN A 240 -3.33 4.07 -4.60
CA GLN A 240 -2.38 3.13 -4.01
C GLN A 240 -1.15 3.86 -3.44
N GLY A 241 -0.67 4.91 -4.12
CA GLY A 241 0.40 5.79 -3.65
C GLY A 241 0.03 6.46 -2.32
N VAL A 242 -1.15 7.07 -2.23
CA VAL A 242 -1.66 7.69 -0.99
C VAL A 242 -1.78 6.65 0.13
N SER A 243 -2.29 5.45 -0.17
CA SER A 243 -2.35 4.36 0.80
C SER A 243 -0.96 3.95 1.29
N CYS A 244 0.01 3.87 0.38
CA CYS A 244 1.40 3.55 0.69
C CYS A 244 2.03 4.62 1.60
N ASP A 245 1.85 5.90 1.31
CA ASP A 245 2.33 7.01 2.14
C ASP A 245 1.72 6.97 3.55
N CYS A 246 0.39 6.74 3.64
CA CYS A 246 -0.28 6.61 4.94
C CYS A 246 0.20 5.40 5.76
N VAL A 247 0.68 4.35 5.11
CA VAL A 247 1.22 3.15 5.76
C VAL A 247 2.65 3.39 6.29
N LEU A 248 3.41 4.25 5.64
CA LEU A 248 4.79 4.58 6.02
C LEU A 248 4.88 5.61 7.16
N TRP A 249 3.79 6.34 7.40
CA TRP A 249 3.63 7.31 8.52
C TRP A 249 3.00 6.66 9.76
#